data_10ae337870f02fa3d97e9e6d72d3f59b
#
_entry.id   10ae337870f02fa3d97e9e6d72d3f59b
#
_cell.length_a   1.000
_cell.length_b   1.000
_cell.length_c   1.000
_cell.angle_alpha   90.00
_cell.angle_beta   90.00
_cell.angle_gamma   90.00
#
_symmetry.space_group_name_H-M   'P 1'
#
loop_
_entity.id
_entity.type
_entity.pdbx_description
1 polymer ?
#
loop_
_entity_poly.entity_id
_entity_poly.type
_entity_poly.pdbx_seq_one_letter_code
_entity_poly.pdbx_strand_id
1 'polypeptide(L)'
;MTIRRSALYVTLFCVVLDFITVFSVVLNLSWVRTHAAGGQYQSFPTYVRTMYFFQALFALLVLWFTWKIKDGVKTQSDSNFALVIICIYAISVFSQLFSRTASERWNAIPALLIVWGYSVLRKP
;
A
#
# COMPACT_ATOMS: atom_id res chain seq x y z
N MET A 1 13.30 19.29 -9.15
CA MET A 1 12.33 18.18 -9.32
C MET A 1 10.93 18.71 -9.09
N THR A 2 9.99 18.36 -9.94
CA THR A 2 8.59 18.79 -9.78
C THR A 2 7.93 17.97 -8.65
N ILE A 3 6.86 18.55 -8.07
CA ILE A 3 6.11 17.85 -7.03
C ILE A 3 5.51 16.54 -7.57
N ARG A 4 5.08 16.53 -8.85
CA ARG A 4 4.55 15.31 -9.48
C ARG A 4 5.60 14.21 -9.55
N ARG A 5 6.82 14.54 -9.94
CA ARG A 5 7.91 13.56 -10.02
C ARG A 5 8.26 13.02 -8.64
N SER A 6 8.31 13.90 -7.63
CA SER A 6 8.54 13.48 -6.25
C SER A 6 7.43 12.55 -5.77
N ALA A 7 6.16 12.90 -6.05
CA ALA A 7 5.02 12.06 -5.68
C ALA A 7 5.09 10.70 -6.36
N LEU A 8 5.48 10.66 -7.64
CA LEU A 8 5.61 9.41 -8.38
C LEU A 8 6.63 8.48 -7.71
N TYR A 9 7.85 8.97 -7.45
CA TYR A 9 8.90 8.12 -6.90
C TYR A 9 8.63 7.73 -5.46
N VAL A 10 8.09 8.64 -4.64
CA VAL A 10 7.69 8.30 -3.26
C VAL A 10 6.61 7.23 -3.26
N THR A 11 5.60 7.37 -4.12
CA THR A 11 4.52 6.38 -4.21
C THR A 11 5.04 5.03 -4.67
N LEU A 12 5.87 4.99 -5.71
CA LEU A 12 6.47 3.74 -6.19
C LEU A 12 7.26 3.05 -5.09
N PHE A 13 8.09 3.79 -4.37
CA PHE A 13 8.88 3.24 -3.28
C PHE A 13 7.97 2.67 -2.17
N CYS A 14 6.94 3.42 -1.77
CA CYS A 14 6.05 2.98 -0.71
C CYS A 14 5.21 1.75 -1.12
N VAL A 15 4.78 1.67 -2.39
CA VAL A 15 4.05 0.50 -2.89
C VAL A 15 4.95 -0.73 -2.91
N VAL A 16 6.22 -0.57 -3.28
CA VAL A 16 7.19 -1.68 -3.24
C VAL A 16 7.37 -2.16 -1.80
N LEU A 17 7.50 -1.25 -0.83
CA LEU A 17 7.59 -1.62 0.58
C LEU A 17 6.33 -2.37 1.04
N ASP A 18 5.16 -1.89 0.65
CA ASP A 18 3.90 -2.56 0.96
C ASP A 18 3.87 -3.97 0.38
N PHE A 19 4.26 -4.12 -0.88
CA PHE A 19 4.33 -5.44 -1.53
C PHE A 19 5.28 -6.37 -0.79
N ILE A 20 6.47 -5.90 -0.42
CA ILE A 20 7.45 -6.72 0.31
C ILE A 20 6.85 -7.18 1.64
N THR A 21 6.18 -6.30 2.37
CA THR A 21 5.57 -6.63 3.65
C THR A 21 4.49 -7.69 3.48
N VAL A 22 3.52 -7.47 2.57
CA VAL A 22 2.40 -8.39 2.42
C VAL A 22 2.84 -9.73 1.81
N PHE A 23 3.79 -9.72 0.90
CA PHE A 23 4.31 -10.96 0.31
C PHE A 23 5.10 -11.77 1.33
N SER A 24 5.79 -11.10 2.27
CA SER A 24 6.47 -11.77 3.37
C SER A 24 5.48 -12.52 4.28
N VAL A 25 4.25 -12.01 4.45
CA VAL A 25 3.20 -12.74 5.16
C VAL A 25 2.81 -14.01 4.39
N VAL A 26 2.68 -13.91 3.07
CA VAL A 26 2.36 -15.07 2.23
C VAL A 26 3.43 -16.16 2.40
N LEU A 27 4.70 -15.76 2.48
CA LEU A 27 5.83 -16.67 2.69
C LEU A 27 6.00 -17.06 4.16
N ASN A 28 5.24 -16.47 5.07
CA ASN A 28 5.29 -16.74 6.51
C ASN A 28 6.68 -16.47 7.10
N LEU A 29 7.31 -15.36 6.68
CA LEU A 29 8.62 -14.98 7.17
C LEU A 29 8.54 -14.44 8.60
N SER A 30 9.59 -14.71 9.40
CA SER A 30 9.56 -14.37 10.83
C SER A 30 9.58 -12.87 11.09
N TRP A 31 10.30 -12.09 10.26
CA TRP A 31 10.45 -10.66 10.53
C TRP A 31 9.14 -9.89 10.45
N VAL A 32 8.20 -10.37 9.64
CA VAL A 32 6.94 -9.65 9.38
C VAL A 32 5.87 -9.96 10.42
N ARG A 33 6.09 -10.94 11.30
CA ARG A 33 5.06 -11.38 12.24
C ARG A 33 4.58 -10.28 13.18
N THR A 34 5.45 -9.34 13.54
CA THR A 34 5.10 -8.18 14.36
C THR A 34 4.58 -7.02 13.53
N HIS A 35 4.72 -7.07 12.19
CA HIS A 35 4.38 -5.98 11.28
C HIS A 35 3.04 -6.18 10.58
N ALA A 36 2.34 -7.29 10.83
CA ALA A 36 1.12 -7.62 10.12
C ALA A 36 0.12 -8.33 11.03
N ALA A 37 -1.16 -8.26 10.66
CA ALA A 37 -2.27 -8.95 11.33
C ALA A 37 -2.31 -8.67 12.84
N GLY A 38 -1.95 -7.45 13.25
CA GLY A 38 -1.96 -7.04 14.66
C GLY A 38 -0.84 -7.63 15.48
N GLY A 39 0.13 -8.30 14.86
CA GLY A 39 1.25 -8.93 15.56
C GLY A 39 0.86 -10.13 16.42
N GLN A 40 -0.35 -10.67 16.23
CA GLN A 40 -0.92 -11.68 17.12
C GLN A 40 -0.50 -13.11 16.75
N TYR A 41 0.15 -13.33 15.61
CA TYR A 41 0.49 -14.66 15.13
C TYR A 41 1.98 -14.95 15.25
N GLN A 42 2.32 -16.11 15.82
CA GLN A 42 3.70 -16.64 15.76
C GLN A 42 3.97 -17.30 14.41
N SER A 43 2.92 -17.84 13.78
CA SER A 43 2.96 -18.37 12.43
C SER A 43 1.62 -18.05 11.79
N PHE A 44 1.64 -17.53 10.56
CA PHE A 44 0.41 -17.10 9.91
C PHE A 44 -0.41 -18.31 9.46
N PRO A 45 -1.71 -18.39 9.86
CA PRO A 45 -2.59 -19.45 9.36
C PRO A 45 -2.87 -19.28 7.88
N THR A 46 -3.31 -20.36 7.23
CA THR A 46 -3.54 -20.37 5.78
C THR A 46 -4.52 -19.29 5.32
N TYR A 47 -5.59 -19.04 6.09
CA TYR A 47 -6.57 -18.01 5.68
C TYR A 47 -5.97 -16.61 5.68
N VAL A 48 -5.08 -16.30 6.63
CA VAL A 48 -4.38 -15.00 6.67
C VAL A 48 -3.43 -14.89 5.49
N ARG A 49 -2.66 -15.94 5.21
CA ARG A 49 -1.73 -15.97 4.08
C ARG A 49 -2.46 -15.80 2.76
N THR A 50 -3.64 -16.42 2.61
CA THR A 50 -4.47 -16.28 1.41
C THR A 50 -4.96 -14.85 1.24
N MET A 51 -5.43 -14.22 2.31
CA MET A 51 -5.86 -12.81 2.27
C MET A 51 -4.71 -11.89 1.83
N TYR A 52 -3.53 -12.09 2.39
CA TYR A 52 -2.35 -11.28 2.04
C TYR A 52 -1.85 -11.58 0.63
N PHE A 53 -2.08 -12.78 0.12
CA PHE A 53 -1.79 -13.08 -1.29
C PHE A 53 -2.58 -12.18 -2.22
N PHE A 54 -3.88 -11.99 -1.97
CA PHE A 54 -4.70 -11.08 -2.76
C PHE A 54 -4.25 -9.64 -2.59
N GLN A 55 -3.84 -9.25 -1.39
CA GLN A 55 -3.26 -7.92 -1.17
C GLN A 55 -1.97 -7.72 -1.95
N ALA A 56 -1.14 -8.76 -2.07
CA ALA A 56 0.09 -8.69 -2.86
C ALA A 56 -0.22 -8.49 -4.35
N LEU A 57 -1.23 -9.19 -4.88
CA LEU A 57 -1.68 -8.98 -6.25
C LEU A 57 -2.20 -7.55 -6.45
N PHE A 58 -2.94 -7.03 -5.48
CA PHE A 58 -3.43 -5.65 -5.51
C PHE A 58 -2.27 -4.66 -5.51
N ALA A 59 -1.23 -4.90 -4.70
CA ALA A 59 -0.05 -4.02 -4.66
C ALA A 59 0.66 -3.99 -6.01
N LEU A 60 0.77 -5.13 -6.70
CA LEU A 60 1.33 -5.17 -8.06
C LEU A 60 0.48 -4.38 -9.04
N LEU A 61 -0.85 -4.49 -8.93
CA LEU A 61 -1.77 -3.71 -9.77
C LEU A 61 -1.60 -2.20 -9.50
N VAL A 62 -1.47 -1.81 -8.24
CA VAL A 62 -1.25 -0.41 -7.86
C VAL A 62 0.09 0.09 -8.40
N LEU A 63 1.13 -0.74 -8.34
CA LEU A 63 2.45 -0.39 -8.86
C LEU A 63 2.38 -0.12 -10.37
N TRP A 64 1.73 -1.00 -11.11
CA TRP A 64 1.53 -0.82 -12.55
C TRP A 64 0.71 0.44 -12.86
N PHE A 65 -0.40 0.62 -12.16
CA PHE A 65 -1.28 1.77 -12.37
C PHE A 65 -0.59 3.08 -12.03
N THR A 66 0.23 3.10 -10.98
CA THR A 66 1.01 4.29 -10.59
C THR A 66 1.91 4.73 -11.75
N TRP A 67 2.57 3.78 -12.38
CA TRP A 67 3.42 4.09 -13.54
C TRP A 67 2.57 4.55 -14.72
N LYS A 68 1.39 3.95 -14.92
CA LYS A 68 0.50 4.33 -16.00
C LYS A 68 0.07 5.80 -15.91
N ILE A 69 -0.16 6.31 -14.70
CA ILE A 69 -0.62 7.69 -14.50
C ILE A 69 0.51 8.67 -14.18
N LYS A 70 1.75 8.31 -14.48
CA LYS A 70 2.91 9.16 -14.14
C LYS A 70 2.81 10.57 -14.70
N ASP A 71 2.18 10.74 -15.85
CA ASP A 71 2.00 12.04 -16.52
C ASP A 71 0.62 12.66 -16.27
N GLY A 72 -0.15 12.07 -15.35
CA GLY A 72 -1.48 12.53 -15.00
C GLY A 72 -2.57 11.58 -15.49
N VAL A 73 -3.73 11.75 -14.91
CA VAL A 73 -4.92 10.96 -15.26
C VAL A 73 -5.56 11.58 -16.50
N LYS A 74 -5.82 10.76 -17.51
CA LYS A 74 -6.34 11.22 -18.81
C LYS A 74 -7.80 10.85 -19.05
N THR A 75 -8.35 9.89 -18.28
CA THR A 75 -9.73 9.43 -18.43
C THR A 75 -10.46 9.51 -17.10
N GLN A 76 -11.78 9.60 -17.15
CA GLN A 76 -12.59 9.58 -15.94
C GLN A 76 -12.49 8.23 -15.22
N SER A 77 -12.37 7.14 -15.98
CA SER A 77 -12.17 5.81 -15.41
C SER A 77 -10.89 5.74 -14.58
N ASP A 78 -9.78 6.26 -15.11
CA ASP A 78 -8.51 6.29 -14.38
C ASP A 78 -8.61 7.19 -13.14
N SER A 79 -9.31 8.32 -13.24
CA SER A 79 -9.53 9.21 -12.09
C SER A 79 -10.31 8.49 -10.98
N ASN A 80 -11.36 7.75 -11.36
CA ASN A 80 -12.17 7.00 -10.41
C ASN A 80 -11.37 5.87 -9.76
N PHE A 81 -10.55 5.16 -10.53
CA PHE A 81 -9.70 4.10 -10.00
C PHE A 81 -8.67 4.66 -9.02
N ALA A 82 -8.06 5.80 -9.36
CA ALA A 82 -7.13 6.48 -8.45
C ALA A 82 -7.81 6.85 -7.13
N LEU A 83 -9.06 7.32 -7.20
CA LEU A 83 -9.82 7.65 -5.99
C LEU A 83 -10.09 6.40 -5.15
N VAL A 84 -10.42 5.27 -5.77
CA VAL A 84 -10.60 3.99 -5.06
C VAL A 84 -9.31 3.60 -4.34
N ILE A 85 -8.15 3.74 -5.00
CA ILE A 85 -6.86 3.45 -4.37
C ILE A 85 -6.63 4.37 -3.18
N ILE A 86 -6.91 5.67 -3.30
CA ILE A 86 -6.80 6.62 -2.19
C ILE A 86 -7.65 6.15 -1.01
N CYS A 87 -8.89 5.78 -1.25
CA CYS A 87 -9.80 5.33 -0.19
C CYS A 87 -9.30 4.06 0.50
N ILE A 88 -8.80 3.10 -0.27
CA ILE A 88 -8.28 1.84 0.28
C ILE A 88 -7.07 2.12 1.18
N TYR A 89 -6.12 2.93 0.73
CA TYR A 89 -4.94 3.24 1.54
C TYR A 89 -5.27 4.15 2.71
N ALA A 90 -6.27 5.04 2.60
CA ALA A 90 -6.73 5.84 3.73
C ALA A 90 -7.31 4.94 4.84
N ILE A 91 -8.11 3.94 4.47
CA ILE A 91 -8.62 2.94 5.41
C ILE A 91 -7.44 2.18 6.04
N SER A 92 -6.44 1.83 5.24
CA SER A 92 -5.23 1.17 5.73
C SER A 92 -4.49 2.03 6.76
N VAL A 93 -4.38 3.34 6.55
CA VAL A 93 -3.76 4.26 7.52
C VAL A 93 -4.46 4.13 8.88
N PHE A 94 -5.79 4.20 8.90
CA PHE A 94 -6.53 4.09 10.15
C PHE A 94 -6.33 2.72 10.79
N SER A 95 -6.38 1.64 10.01
CA SER A 95 -6.17 0.29 10.52
C SER A 95 -4.80 0.14 11.16
N GLN A 96 -3.76 0.69 10.52
CA GLN A 96 -2.40 0.59 11.04
C GLN A 96 -2.20 1.42 12.32
N LEU A 97 -2.83 2.61 12.39
CA LEU A 97 -2.72 3.46 13.59
C LEU A 97 -3.34 2.82 14.82
N PHE A 98 -4.36 1.98 14.64
CA PHE A 98 -5.02 1.29 15.75
C PHE A 98 -4.46 -0.11 15.99
N SER A 99 -3.34 -0.47 15.37
CA SER A 99 -2.71 -1.78 15.56
C SER A 99 -2.15 -1.92 16.99
N ARG A 100 -2.07 -3.16 17.45
CA ARG A 100 -1.52 -3.51 18.76
C ARG A 100 -0.01 -3.33 18.84
N THR A 101 0.71 -3.42 17.73
CA THR A 101 2.18 -3.34 17.74
C THR A 101 2.65 -2.00 17.20
N ALA A 102 3.73 -1.48 17.80
CA ALA A 102 4.37 -0.26 17.29
C ALA A 102 4.91 -0.47 15.88
N SER A 103 5.47 -1.66 15.60
CA SER A 103 6.00 -1.99 14.28
C SER A 103 4.93 -1.87 13.19
N GLU A 104 3.72 -2.39 13.46
CA GLU A 104 2.62 -2.30 12.48
C GLU A 104 2.10 -0.86 12.38
N ARG A 105 2.05 -0.12 13.50
CA ARG A 105 1.62 1.29 13.46
C ARG A 105 2.53 2.14 12.56
N TRP A 106 3.82 1.82 12.49
CA TRP A 106 4.74 2.52 11.58
C TRP A 106 4.41 2.29 10.12
N ASN A 107 3.69 1.21 9.77
CA ASN A 107 3.23 0.97 8.41
C ASN A 107 2.22 2.03 7.93
N ALA A 108 1.63 2.81 8.83
CA ALA A 108 0.76 3.91 8.45
C ALA A 108 1.50 4.99 7.66
N ILE A 109 2.80 5.17 7.89
CA ILE A 109 3.59 6.20 7.20
C ILE A 109 3.66 5.93 5.69
N PRO A 110 4.07 4.73 5.21
CA PRO A 110 4.03 4.44 3.78
C PRO A 110 2.62 4.56 3.18
N ALA A 111 1.60 4.08 3.89
CA ALA A 111 0.21 4.17 3.42
C ALA A 111 -0.23 5.63 3.28
N LEU A 112 0.12 6.48 4.24
CA LEU A 112 -0.20 7.91 4.19
C LEU A 112 0.52 8.60 3.02
N LEU A 113 1.78 8.24 2.77
CA LEU A 113 2.54 8.79 1.65
C LEU A 113 1.93 8.35 0.30
N ILE A 114 1.38 7.13 0.21
CA ILE A 114 0.67 6.69 -0.99
C ILE A 114 -0.59 7.52 -1.20
N VAL A 115 -1.36 7.80 -0.15
CA VAL A 115 -2.55 8.67 -0.23
C VAL A 115 -2.15 10.06 -0.74
N TRP A 116 -1.10 10.64 -0.17
CA TRP A 116 -0.60 11.94 -0.62
C TRP A 116 -0.16 11.90 -2.07
N GLY A 117 0.63 10.89 -2.44
CA GLY A 117 1.14 10.74 -3.80
C GLY A 117 0.02 10.64 -4.83
N TYR A 118 -1.00 9.84 -4.54
CA TYR A 118 -2.14 9.69 -5.44
C TYR A 118 -2.98 10.96 -5.52
N SER A 119 -3.07 11.75 -4.44
CA SER A 119 -3.78 13.03 -4.51
C SER A 119 -3.07 14.01 -5.45
N VAL A 120 -1.74 13.92 -5.56
CA VAL A 120 -0.97 14.72 -6.54
C VAL A 120 -1.09 14.12 -7.94
N LEU A 121 -0.88 12.79 -8.07
CA LEU A 121 -0.86 12.12 -9.37
C LEU A 121 -2.23 12.08 -10.06
N ARG A 122 -3.32 12.11 -9.28
CA ARG A 122 -4.67 12.10 -9.81
C ARG A 122 -5.01 13.37 -10.60
N LYS A 123 -4.28 14.44 -10.37
CA LYS A 123 -4.49 15.69 -11.11
C LYS A 123 -4.07 15.49 -12.57
N PRO A 124 -4.87 16.01 -13.52
CA PRO A 124 -4.53 15.92 -14.94
C PRO A 124 -3.26 16.66 -15.31
#